data_c40436e98cd5c85958ee6d86dbcb0516
#
_entry.id   c40436e98cd5c85958ee6d86dbcb0516
#
_cell.length_a   1.000
_cell.length_b   1.000
_cell.length_c   1.000
_cell.angle_alpha   90.00
_cell.angle_beta   90.00
_cell.angle_gamma   90.00
#
_symmetry.space_group_name_H-M   'P 1'
#
loop_
_entity.id
_entity.type
_entity.pdbx_description
1 polymer ?
#
loop_
_entity_poly.entity_id
_entity_poly.type
_entity_poly.pdbx_seq_one_letter_code
_entity_poly.pdbx_strand_id
1 'polypeptide(L)'
;MGRTPHLPAPGETVKGTVFKMGPGGKGFNQGVAAHKAGADVTMVTKLGRDSFADIALNTMTELGMKKDRVLYSDDTETGCALIMVDENSSQNEIVVILGACNTITDAEGDSLEDLLDGAEYLLTQLETNVSSVERIVDIACKKGVKVILNTAPVQPISDEVLSKVDLI
;
A
#
# COMPACT_ATOMS: atom_id res chain seq x y z
N MET A 1 10.13 1.71 12.28
CA MET A 1 9.93 2.98 12.99
C MET A 1 10.88 3.03 14.17
N GLY A 2 11.65 4.13 14.29
CA GLY A 2 12.48 4.45 15.44
C GLY A 2 11.95 5.64 16.21
N ARG A 3 12.05 5.62 17.54
CA ARG A 3 11.77 6.80 18.39
C ARG A 3 13.08 7.41 18.84
N THR A 4 13.13 8.73 18.88
CA THR A 4 14.29 9.53 19.25
C THR A 4 13.88 10.71 20.13
N PRO A 5 14.77 11.20 21.01
CA PRO A 5 14.48 12.39 21.82
C PRO A 5 14.19 13.66 20.99
N HIS A 6 14.75 13.74 19.79
CA HIS A 6 14.49 14.78 18.78
C HIS A 6 14.85 14.21 17.40
N LEU A 7 14.32 14.80 16.32
CA LEU A 7 14.69 14.44 14.96
C LEU A 7 16.12 14.91 14.68
N PRO A 8 17.01 14.07 14.11
CA PRO A 8 18.39 14.42 13.86
C PRO A 8 18.51 15.54 12.81
N ALA A 9 19.35 16.54 13.09
CA ALA A 9 19.76 17.49 12.06
C ALA A 9 20.69 16.82 11.03
N PRO A 10 20.85 17.42 9.82
CA PRO A 10 21.78 16.90 8.83
C PRO A 10 23.20 16.69 9.41
N GLY A 11 23.73 15.47 9.31
CA GLY A 11 25.03 15.06 9.86
C GLY A 11 25.03 14.69 11.33
N GLU A 12 23.91 14.84 12.04
CA GLU A 12 23.81 14.46 13.46
C GLU A 12 23.51 12.95 13.62
N THR A 13 24.09 12.35 14.67
CA THR A 13 23.75 10.99 15.12
C THR A 13 23.03 11.08 16.46
N VAL A 14 21.78 10.64 16.50
CA VAL A 14 20.95 10.62 17.71
C VAL A 14 20.77 9.17 18.18
N LYS A 15 20.87 8.94 19.49
CA LYS A 15 20.55 7.64 20.07
C LYS A 15 19.04 7.46 20.18
N GLY A 16 18.50 6.48 19.47
CA GLY A 16 17.09 6.11 19.59
C GLY A 16 16.78 5.34 20.87
N THR A 17 15.53 5.38 21.27
CA THR A 17 15.00 4.72 22.49
C THR A 17 14.21 3.45 22.17
N VAL A 18 13.52 3.43 21.04
CA VAL A 18 12.67 2.32 20.60
C VAL A 18 12.87 2.06 19.12
N PHE A 19 12.93 0.76 18.77
CA PHE A 19 12.83 0.31 17.38
C PHE A 19 11.67 -0.67 17.25
N LYS A 20 10.78 -0.45 16.24
CA LYS A 20 9.70 -1.36 15.91
C LYS A 20 9.61 -1.56 14.40
N MET A 21 9.44 -2.82 14.01
CA MET A 21 9.00 -3.20 12.66
C MET A 21 7.54 -3.65 12.71
N GLY A 22 6.84 -3.47 11.63
CA GLY A 22 5.46 -3.93 11.48
C GLY A 22 4.98 -3.69 10.05
N PRO A 23 3.87 -4.33 9.66
CA PRO A 23 3.29 -4.12 8.35
C PRO A 23 2.81 -2.67 8.22
N GLY A 24 2.76 -2.17 6.99
CA GLY A 24 2.34 -0.80 6.70
C GLY A 24 2.01 -0.64 5.22
N GLY A 25 2.00 0.61 4.81
CA GLY A 25 1.49 1.03 3.51
C GLY A 25 -0.01 1.35 3.57
N LYS A 26 -0.42 2.37 2.81
CA LYS A 26 -1.81 2.86 2.83
C LYS A 26 -2.80 1.76 2.44
N GLY A 27 -2.51 1.04 1.36
CA GLY A 27 -3.35 -0.06 0.89
C GLY A 27 -3.47 -1.19 1.89
N PHE A 28 -2.36 -1.61 2.49
CA PHE A 28 -2.38 -2.66 3.49
C PHE A 28 -3.19 -2.25 4.73
N ASN A 29 -2.97 -1.02 5.22
CA ASN A 29 -3.70 -0.50 6.38
C ASN A 29 -5.21 -0.38 6.10
N GLN A 30 -5.60 0.07 4.91
CA GLN A 30 -7.00 0.17 4.48
C GLN A 30 -7.66 -1.20 4.38
N GLY A 31 -7.00 -2.16 3.75
CA GLY A 31 -7.51 -3.53 3.61
C GLY A 31 -7.66 -4.23 4.96
N VAL A 32 -6.68 -4.09 5.85
CA VAL A 32 -6.77 -4.62 7.23
C VAL A 32 -7.91 -3.97 8.01
N ALA A 33 -8.09 -2.66 7.87
CA ALA A 33 -9.19 -1.95 8.54
C ALA A 33 -10.56 -2.42 8.04
N ALA A 34 -10.73 -2.53 6.73
CA ALA A 34 -11.97 -3.05 6.12
C ALA A 34 -12.26 -4.49 6.55
N HIS A 35 -11.25 -5.36 6.53
CA HIS A 35 -11.37 -6.75 6.98
C HIS A 35 -11.80 -6.83 8.47
N LYS A 36 -11.16 -6.05 9.34
CA LYS A 36 -11.54 -5.98 10.77
C LYS A 36 -12.93 -5.39 11.00
N ALA A 37 -13.42 -4.58 10.08
CA ALA A 37 -14.80 -4.06 10.10
C ALA A 37 -15.81 -5.08 9.58
N GLY A 38 -15.38 -6.26 9.11
CA GLY A 38 -16.25 -7.35 8.66
C GLY A 38 -16.46 -7.40 7.14
N ALA A 39 -15.75 -6.62 6.35
CA ALA A 39 -15.81 -6.73 4.90
C ALA A 39 -15.09 -8.00 4.40
N ASP A 40 -15.59 -8.61 3.33
CA ASP A 40 -14.85 -9.64 2.57
C ASP A 40 -13.82 -8.93 1.68
N VAL A 41 -12.56 -9.01 2.06
CA VAL A 41 -11.47 -8.27 1.43
C VAL A 41 -10.57 -9.22 0.65
N THR A 42 -10.40 -8.95 -0.64
CA THR A 42 -9.32 -9.49 -1.45
C THR A 42 -8.18 -8.47 -1.51
N MET A 43 -7.05 -8.79 -0.89
CA MET A 43 -5.87 -7.94 -0.89
C MET A 43 -5.03 -8.21 -2.14
N VAL A 44 -4.80 -7.17 -2.93
CA VAL A 44 -3.82 -7.18 -4.03
C VAL A 44 -2.66 -6.26 -3.65
N THR A 45 -1.47 -6.79 -3.68
CA THR A 45 -0.21 -6.06 -3.44
C THR A 45 0.92 -6.79 -4.14
N LYS A 46 2.04 -6.12 -4.37
CA LYS A 46 3.24 -6.76 -4.92
C LYS A 46 4.39 -6.65 -3.92
N LEU A 47 4.99 -7.77 -3.59
CA LEU A 47 6.06 -7.92 -2.62
C LEU A 47 7.33 -8.42 -3.30
N GLY A 48 8.49 -8.13 -2.73
CA GLY A 48 9.73 -8.83 -3.03
C GLY A 48 9.75 -10.21 -2.37
N ARG A 49 10.87 -10.96 -2.55
CA ARG A 49 11.10 -12.23 -1.86
C ARG A 49 12.10 -12.03 -0.73
N ASP A 50 11.66 -11.31 0.31
CA ASP A 50 12.53 -10.86 1.39
C ASP A 50 11.83 -10.90 2.76
N SER A 51 12.58 -10.63 3.82
CA SER A 51 12.06 -10.63 5.19
C SER A 51 11.01 -9.54 5.47
N PHE A 52 10.96 -8.48 4.67
CA PHE A 52 9.89 -7.48 4.79
C PHE A 52 8.56 -8.02 4.25
N ALA A 53 8.60 -8.83 3.17
CA ALA A 53 7.43 -9.56 2.69
C ALA A 53 6.85 -10.47 3.77
N ASP A 54 7.70 -11.18 4.52
CA ASP A 54 7.30 -12.08 5.58
C ASP A 54 6.50 -11.36 6.67
N ILE A 55 6.83 -10.11 7.00
CA ILE A 55 6.10 -9.30 7.98
C ILE A 55 4.65 -9.10 7.53
N ALA A 56 4.43 -8.72 6.27
CA ALA A 56 3.10 -8.53 5.71
C ALA A 56 2.31 -9.85 5.65
N LEU A 57 2.94 -10.90 5.12
CA LEU A 57 2.32 -12.23 4.94
C LEU A 57 1.95 -12.89 6.28
N ASN A 58 2.80 -12.77 7.31
CA ASN A 58 2.50 -13.26 8.65
C ASN A 58 1.32 -12.52 9.26
N THR A 59 1.26 -11.20 9.12
CA THR A 59 0.11 -10.41 9.58
C THR A 59 -1.18 -10.80 8.87
N MET A 60 -1.15 -11.00 7.55
CA MET A 60 -2.32 -11.50 6.81
C MET A 60 -2.76 -12.87 7.33
N THR A 61 -1.81 -13.76 7.62
CA THR A 61 -2.09 -15.09 8.19
C THR A 61 -2.75 -15.00 9.58
N GLU A 62 -2.19 -14.17 10.47
CA GLU A 62 -2.73 -13.94 11.82
C GLU A 62 -4.15 -13.38 11.80
N LEU A 63 -4.47 -12.57 10.80
CA LEU A 63 -5.78 -11.98 10.61
C LEU A 63 -6.75 -12.86 9.81
N GLY A 64 -6.31 -14.01 9.28
CA GLY A 64 -7.13 -14.86 8.43
C GLY A 64 -7.42 -14.28 7.03
N MET A 65 -6.63 -13.31 6.57
CA MET A 65 -6.76 -12.72 5.24
C MET A 65 -6.19 -13.64 4.16
N LYS A 66 -6.86 -13.69 3.01
CA LYS A 66 -6.40 -14.45 1.83
C LYS A 66 -5.11 -13.84 1.26
N LYS A 67 -4.20 -14.69 0.75
CA LYS A 67 -2.90 -14.30 0.18
C LYS A 67 -2.73 -14.73 -1.28
N ASP A 68 -3.74 -15.34 -1.85
CA ASP A 68 -3.74 -15.93 -3.19
C ASP A 68 -3.60 -14.91 -4.34
N ARG A 69 -3.77 -13.63 -4.01
CA ARG A 69 -3.64 -12.51 -4.95
C ARG A 69 -2.49 -11.56 -4.63
N VAL A 70 -1.54 -12.02 -3.81
CA VAL A 70 -0.26 -11.32 -3.62
C VAL A 70 0.64 -11.62 -4.82
N LEU A 71 1.07 -10.56 -5.48
CA LEU A 71 2.05 -10.62 -6.58
C LEU A 71 3.46 -10.60 -6.01
N TYR A 72 4.43 -11.11 -6.77
CA TYR A 72 5.83 -11.15 -6.34
C TYR A 72 6.75 -10.58 -7.41
N SER A 73 7.78 -9.89 -6.96
CA SER A 73 8.94 -9.51 -7.77
C SER A 73 10.14 -10.35 -7.40
N ASP A 74 10.86 -10.84 -8.40
CA ASP A 74 12.15 -11.53 -8.20
C ASP A 74 13.34 -10.56 -8.27
N ASP A 75 13.11 -9.33 -8.79
CA ASP A 75 14.15 -8.35 -9.08
C ASP A 75 14.09 -7.09 -8.20
N THR A 76 13.04 -6.95 -7.39
CA THR A 76 12.82 -5.74 -6.59
C THR A 76 12.33 -6.11 -5.19
N GLU A 77 12.93 -5.50 -4.18
CA GLU A 77 12.61 -5.73 -2.78
C GLU A 77 11.23 -5.18 -2.42
N THR A 78 10.67 -5.71 -1.35
CA THR A 78 9.41 -5.22 -0.76
C THR A 78 9.55 -3.75 -0.36
N GLY A 79 8.54 -2.95 -0.69
CA GLY A 79 8.50 -1.54 -0.27
C GLY A 79 8.55 -1.39 1.24
N CYS A 80 9.21 -0.34 1.70
CA CYS A 80 9.32 -0.04 3.13
C CYS A 80 9.24 1.46 3.41
N ALA A 81 8.97 1.81 4.66
CA ALA A 81 9.03 3.17 5.16
C ALA A 81 10.01 3.25 6.34
N LEU A 82 10.98 4.17 6.23
CA LEU A 82 11.86 4.55 7.32
C LEU A 82 11.20 5.71 8.06
N ILE A 83 10.80 5.46 9.30
CA ILE A 83 10.03 6.43 10.08
C ILE A 83 10.81 6.76 11.35
N MET A 84 11.10 8.04 11.56
CA MET A 84 11.61 8.57 12.82
C MET A 84 10.52 9.39 13.49
N VAL A 85 10.39 9.25 14.81
CA VAL A 85 9.40 9.96 15.61
C VAL A 85 10.09 10.63 16.80
N ASP A 86 9.94 11.92 16.91
CA ASP A 86 10.36 12.70 18.06
C ASP A 86 9.42 12.42 19.24
N GLU A 87 9.96 11.96 20.36
CA GLU A 87 9.18 11.59 21.56
C GLU A 87 8.59 12.80 22.28
N ASN A 88 9.21 13.98 22.15
CA ASN A 88 8.79 15.20 22.85
C ASN A 88 7.72 15.96 22.06
N SER A 89 7.91 16.12 20.74
CA SER A 89 7.01 16.92 19.90
C SER A 89 5.98 16.08 19.15
N SER A 90 6.15 14.74 19.10
CA SER A 90 5.37 13.82 18.24
C SER A 90 5.50 14.11 16.73
N GLN A 91 6.44 14.97 16.34
CA GLN A 91 6.77 15.17 14.92
C GLN A 91 7.41 13.91 14.34
N ASN A 92 7.26 13.70 13.04
CA ASN A 92 7.89 12.58 12.37
C ASN A 92 8.56 13.00 11.07
N GLU A 93 9.55 12.20 10.67
CA GLU A 93 10.14 12.22 9.34
C GLU A 93 10.00 10.84 8.72
N ILE A 94 9.59 10.80 7.46
CA ILE A 94 9.28 9.55 6.78
C ILE A 94 9.94 9.55 5.40
N VAL A 95 10.71 8.50 5.12
CA VAL A 95 11.17 8.17 3.76
C VAL A 95 10.44 6.92 3.31
N VAL A 96 9.71 7.00 2.21
CA VAL A 96 8.99 5.87 1.61
C VAL A 96 9.78 5.36 0.41
N ILE A 97 10.04 4.05 0.39
CA ILE A 97 10.58 3.31 -0.74
C ILE A 97 9.47 2.38 -1.22
N LEU A 98 8.91 2.63 -2.40
CA LEU A 98 7.77 1.86 -2.91
C LEU A 98 8.14 0.42 -3.27
N GLY A 99 9.40 0.17 -3.67
CA GLY A 99 9.89 -1.16 -3.99
C GLY A 99 9.03 -1.89 -5.03
N ALA A 100 8.78 -3.15 -4.81
CA ALA A 100 8.01 -4.02 -5.70
C ALA A 100 6.61 -3.46 -6.04
N CYS A 101 5.95 -2.72 -5.12
CA CYS A 101 4.66 -2.10 -5.40
C CYS A 101 4.69 -1.11 -6.59
N ASN A 102 5.86 -0.52 -6.88
CA ASN A 102 6.03 0.40 -8.00
C ASN A 102 6.34 -0.31 -9.34
N THR A 103 6.27 -1.62 -9.38
CA THR A 103 6.64 -2.43 -10.55
C THR A 103 5.49 -3.34 -11.05
N ILE A 104 4.24 -3.02 -10.73
CA ILE A 104 3.09 -3.76 -11.23
C ILE A 104 3.00 -3.53 -12.74
N THR A 105 3.03 -4.61 -13.50
CA THR A 105 2.96 -4.59 -14.97
C THR A 105 1.52 -4.59 -15.46
N ASP A 106 1.31 -4.20 -16.71
CA ASP A 106 0.00 -4.26 -17.34
C ASP A 106 -0.55 -5.70 -17.37
N ALA A 107 0.29 -6.69 -17.65
CA ALA A 107 -0.11 -8.09 -17.65
C ALA A 107 -0.53 -8.59 -16.26
N GLU A 108 0.15 -8.15 -15.20
CA GLU A 108 -0.27 -8.42 -13.82
C GLU A 108 -1.61 -7.75 -13.52
N GLY A 109 -1.79 -6.48 -13.93
CA GLY A 109 -3.06 -5.76 -13.80
C GLY A 109 -4.21 -6.49 -14.51
N ASP A 110 -3.98 -6.96 -15.73
CA ASP A 110 -4.98 -7.72 -16.51
C ASP A 110 -5.35 -9.04 -15.85
N SER A 111 -4.38 -9.70 -15.21
CA SER A 111 -4.62 -10.96 -14.50
C SER A 111 -5.52 -10.80 -13.27
N LEU A 112 -5.80 -9.57 -12.85
CA LEU A 112 -6.66 -9.26 -11.70
C LEU A 112 -8.09 -8.88 -12.11
N GLU A 113 -8.39 -8.86 -13.40
CA GLU A 113 -9.71 -8.45 -13.90
C GLU A 113 -10.84 -9.31 -13.34
N ASP A 114 -10.62 -10.61 -13.17
CA ASP A 114 -11.58 -11.56 -12.62
C ASP A 114 -12.00 -11.24 -11.18
N LEU A 115 -11.12 -10.55 -10.40
CA LEU A 115 -11.41 -10.16 -9.02
C LEU A 115 -12.50 -9.10 -8.90
N LEU A 116 -12.71 -8.36 -9.97
CA LEU A 116 -13.73 -7.31 -10.01
C LEU A 116 -15.11 -7.88 -10.38
N ASP A 117 -15.19 -9.16 -10.77
CA ASP A 117 -16.47 -9.82 -11.01
C ASP A 117 -17.20 -10.04 -9.67
N GLY A 118 -18.29 -9.31 -9.46
CA GLY A 118 -19.06 -9.34 -8.23
C GLY A 118 -18.49 -8.52 -7.07
N ALA A 119 -17.38 -7.81 -7.26
CA ALA A 119 -16.91 -6.85 -6.29
C ALA A 119 -17.85 -5.64 -6.21
N GLU A 120 -18.11 -5.15 -5.00
CA GLU A 120 -18.91 -3.92 -4.80
C GLU A 120 -18.02 -2.67 -4.91
N TYR A 121 -16.79 -2.76 -4.41
CA TYR A 121 -15.86 -1.65 -4.31
C TYR A 121 -14.45 -2.04 -4.72
N LEU A 122 -13.78 -1.14 -5.43
CA LEU A 122 -12.32 -1.07 -5.56
C LEU A 122 -11.82 0.04 -4.64
N LEU A 123 -10.98 -0.30 -3.65
CA LEU A 123 -10.31 0.67 -2.80
C LEU A 123 -8.83 0.73 -3.17
N THR A 124 -8.35 1.88 -3.61
CA THR A 124 -6.97 2.07 -4.07
C THR A 124 -6.38 3.39 -3.58
N GLN A 125 -5.09 3.57 -3.75
CA GLN A 125 -4.30 4.75 -3.36
C GLN A 125 -3.10 4.89 -4.30
N LEU A 126 -2.22 5.87 -4.04
CA LEU A 126 -1.11 6.21 -4.93
C LEU A 126 0.27 5.76 -4.37
N GLU A 127 0.32 4.64 -3.62
CA GLU A 127 1.58 4.00 -3.21
C GLU A 127 1.99 2.84 -4.14
N THR A 128 1.53 2.90 -5.39
CA THR A 128 1.95 2.01 -6.49
C THR A 128 2.26 2.85 -7.72
N ASN A 129 2.70 2.24 -8.82
CA ASN A 129 2.83 2.96 -10.08
C ASN A 129 1.46 3.44 -10.58
N VAL A 130 1.38 4.72 -10.96
CA VAL A 130 0.13 5.39 -11.36
C VAL A 130 -0.54 4.67 -12.52
N SER A 131 0.22 4.16 -13.48
CA SER A 131 -0.32 3.43 -14.63
C SER A 131 -1.13 2.20 -14.24
N SER A 132 -0.71 1.46 -13.22
CA SER A 132 -1.48 0.31 -12.71
C SER A 132 -2.77 0.75 -12.01
N VAL A 133 -2.73 1.89 -11.29
CA VAL A 133 -3.94 2.46 -10.66
C VAL A 133 -4.94 2.90 -11.74
N GLU A 134 -4.49 3.64 -12.74
CA GLU A 134 -5.33 4.08 -13.85
C GLU A 134 -5.98 2.90 -14.57
N ARG A 135 -5.17 1.84 -14.83
CA ARG A 135 -5.67 0.64 -15.49
C ARG A 135 -6.74 -0.09 -14.67
N ILE A 136 -6.51 -0.33 -13.38
CA ILE A 136 -7.51 -1.05 -12.56
C ILE A 136 -8.78 -0.24 -12.34
N VAL A 137 -8.68 1.08 -12.26
CA VAL A 137 -9.84 1.99 -12.21
C VAL A 137 -10.67 1.88 -13.50
N ASP A 138 -10.01 1.84 -14.67
CA ASP A 138 -10.69 1.65 -15.95
C ASP A 138 -11.45 0.33 -16.01
N ILE A 139 -10.84 -0.75 -15.55
CA ILE A 139 -11.47 -2.08 -15.52
C ILE A 139 -12.65 -2.07 -14.55
N ALA A 140 -12.47 -1.51 -13.35
CA ALA A 140 -13.53 -1.41 -12.34
C ALA A 140 -14.76 -0.63 -12.87
N CYS A 141 -14.51 0.51 -13.50
CA CYS A 141 -15.55 1.33 -14.11
C CYS A 141 -16.33 0.56 -15.19
N LYS A 142 -15.64 -0.17 -16.09
CA LYS A 142 -16.28 -1.00 -17.13
C LYS A 142 -17.14 -2.12 -16.54
N LYS A 143 -16.79 -2.63 -15.37
CA LYS A 143 -17.54 -3.68 -14.65
C LYS A 143 -18.60 -3.13 -13.70
N GLY A 144 -18.75 -1.81 -13.59
CA GLY A 144 -19.71 -1.17 -12.70
C GLY A 144 -19.35 -1.25 -11.22
N VAL A 145 -18.08 -1.53 -10.90
CA VAL A 145 -17.55 -1.55 -9.53
C VAL A 145 -17.29 -0.11 -9.09
N LYS A 146 -17.73 0.24 -7.89
CA LYS A 146 -17.49 1.57 -7.32
C LYS A 146 -16.05 1.77 -6.92
N VAL A 147 -15.49 2.92 -7.27
CA VAL A 147 -14.07 3.23 -7.02
C VAL A 147 -13.93 4.23 -5.88
N ILE A 148 -13.15 3.85 -4.87
CA ILE A 148 -12.73 4.71 -3.77
C ILE A 148 -11.22 4.93 -3.91
N LEU A 149 -10.80 6.17 -4.12
CA LEU A 149 -9.40 6.54 -4.31
C LEU A 149 -8.91 7.43 -3.17
N ASN A 150 -7.89 6.97 -2.45
CA ASN A 150 -7.12 7.85 -1.57
C ASN A 150 -5.95 8.45 -2.37
N THR A 151 -5.99 9.75 -2.64
CA THR A 151 -5.00 10.48 -3.43
C THR A 151 -3.67 10.74 -2.67
N ALA A 152 -3.27 9.82 -1.83
CA ALA A 152 -2.04 9.92 -1.04
C ALA A 152 -1.07 8.76 -1.33
N PRO A 153 0.27 9.05 -1.48
CA PRO A 153 0.86 10.38 -1.56
C PRO A 153 0.37 11.13 -2.80
N VAL A 154 0.37 12.45 -2.77
CA VAL A 154 -0.07 13.24 -3.92
C VAL A 154 0.85 12.96 -5.11
N GLN A 155 0.27 12.48 -6.20
CA GLN A 155 0.94 12.24 -7.48
C GLN A 155 0.06 12.75 -8.63
N PRO A 156 0.64 13.10 -9.78
CA PRO A 156 -0.14 13.40 -10.97
C PRO A 156 -0.98 12.19 -11.38
N ILE A 157 -2.28 12.39 -11.50
CA ILE A 157 -3.24 11.42 -12.02
C ILE A 157 -4.13 12.16 -13.03
N SER A 158 -4.57 11.48 -14.08
CA SER A 158 -5.35 12.12 -15.14
C SER A 158 -6.76 12.50 -14.68
N ASP A 159 -7.27 13.61 -15.20
CA ASP A 159 -8.66 14.03 -14.98
C ASP A 159 -9.64 12.96 -15.49
N GLU A 160 -9.26 12.22 -16.52
CA GLU A 160 -10.06 11.11 -17.04
C GLU A 160 -10.28 10.03 -15.98
N VAL A 161 -9.22 9.62 -15.27
CA VAL A 161 -9.31 8.63 -14.18
C VAL A 161 -10.07 9.20 -13.01
N LEU A 162 -9.81 10.45 -12.61
CA LEU A 162 -10.53 11.09 -11.51
C LEU A 162 -12.04 11.16 -11.77
N SER A 163 -12.47 11.32 -13.04
CA SER A 163 -13.89 11.34 -13.42
C SER A 163 -14.61 9.98 -13.24
N LYS A 164 -13.84 8.88 -13.08
CA LYS A 164 -14.35 7.51 -12.87
C LYS A 164 -14.39 7.11 -11.38
N VAL A 165 -13.94 8.00 -10.49
CA VAL A 165 -13.87 7.74 -9.05
C VAL A 165 -15.16 8.18 -8.38
N ASP A 166 -15.78 7.30 -7.58
CA ASP A 166 -17.03 7.59 -6.86
C ASP A 166 -16.78 8.33 -5.55
N LEU A 167 -15.62 8.08 -4.90
CA LEU A 167 -15.23 8.72 -3.63
C LEU A 167 -13.74 8.99 -3.58
N ILE A 168 -13.35 10.22 -3.21
CA ILE A 168 -11.97 10.65 -2.97
C ILE A 168 -11.79 11.01 -1.48
#